data_aa62ea9bc303ab837fe75e61b6d935ca
#
_entry.id   aa62ea9bc303ab837fe75e61b6d935ca
#
_cell.length_a   1.000
_cell.length_b   1.000
_cell.length_c   1.000
_cell.angle_alpha   90.00
_cell.angle_beta   90.00
_cell.angle_gamma   90.00
#
_symmetry.space_group_name_H-M   'P 1'
#
loop_
_entity.id
_entity.type
_entity.pdbx_description
1 polymer ?
#
loop_
_entity_poly.entity_id
_entity_poly.type
_entity_poly.pdbx_seq_one_letter_code
_entity_poly.pdbx_strand_id
1 'polypeptide(L)'
;MYLYPGWRRVLFVTVLVVVLVIALAPSITQGTIKVHIYGLTKAGVIDHLYVKFTTLEFHTYGFGFGAGWVSVNETTPIIDLIPIPTQFLPQIVASAQITPGRYDAIRLFMTNSTALIGAAHVSLSNTPTLSANFTLPIPPNGFGDVLLLVSFDDSLVLANPAALSIQVVQTSVV
;
A
#
# COMPACT_ATOMS: atom_id res chain seq x y z
N MET A 1 -12.74 52.95 -21.63
CA MET A 1 -13.40 52.49 -20.39
C MET A 1 -12.33 52.38 -19.31
N TYR A 2 -12.23 53.43 -18.44
CA TYR A 2 -11.21 53.48 -17.40
C TYR A 2 -11.69 52.71 -16.19
N LEU A 3 -11.07 51.54 -15.95
CA LEU A 3 -11.33 50.78 -14.74
C LEU A 3 -10.78 51.55 -13.53
N TYR A 4 -11.63 51.84 -12.54
CA TYR A 4 -11.24 52.48 -11.27
C TYR A 4 -10.02 51.75 -10.66
N PRO A 5 -9.03 52.49 -10.13
CA PRO A 5 -7.79 51.91 -9.60
C PRO A 5 -8.03 50.88 -8.47
N GLY A 6 -9.15 50.96 -7.76
CA GLY A 6 -9.54 49.98 -6.75
C GLY A 6 -9.92 48.59 -7.32
N TRP A 7 -10.47 48.56 -8.52
CA TRP A 7 -10.93 47.28 -9.13
C TRP A 7 -9.78 46.37 -9.54
N ARG A 8 -8.63 46.95 -9.92
CA ARG A 8 -7.41 46.16 -10.21
C ARG A 8 -6.90 45.43 -8.97
N ARG A 9 -6.97 46.07 -7.80
CA ARG A 9 -6.57 45.44 -6.53
C ARG A 9 -7.52 44.32 -6.16
N VAL A 10 -8.82 44.51 -6.28
CA VAL A 10 -9.83 43.49 -6.01
C VAL A 10 -9.64 42.31 -6.95
N LEU A 11 -9.46 42.53 -8.24
CA LEU A 11 -9.26 41.49 -9.24
C LEU A 11 -7.97 40.72 -8.97
N PHE A 12 -6.88 41.41 -8.61
CA PHE A 12 -5.61 40.74 -8.27
C PHE A 12 -5.73 39.85 -7.02
N VAL A 13 -6.39 40.37 -5.97
CA VAL A 13 -6.63 39.59 -4.74
C VAL A 13 -7.52 38.37 -5.02
N THR A 14 -8.57 38.53 -5.82
CA THR A 14 -9.47 37.43 -6.18
C THR A 14 -8.73 36.35 -6.96
N VAL A 15 -7.92 36.74 -7.96
CA VAL A 15 -7.10 35.77 -8.72
C VAL A 15 -6.10 35.06 -7.80
N LEU A 16 -5.44 35.78 -6.91
CA LEU A 16 -4.48 35.22 -5.95
C LEU A 16 -5.15 34.19 -5.03
N VAL A 17 -6.35 34.51 -4.50
CA VAL A 17 -7.11 33.59 -3.65
C VAL A 17 -7.55 32.35 -4.43
N VAL A 18 -8.03 32.51 -5.65
CA VAL A 18 -8.42 31.36 -6.51
C VAL A 18 -7.23 30.46 -6.80
N VAL A 19 -6.07 31.04 -7.15
CA VAL A 19 -4.84 30.28 -7.38
C VAL A 19 -4.39 29.55 -6.11
N LEU A 20 -4.47 30.21 -4.96
CA LEU A 20 -4.13 29.59 -3.67
C LEU A 20 -5.06 28.42 -3.34
N VAL A 21 -6.37 28.60 -3.53
CA VAL A 21 -7.36 27.53 -3.32
C VAL A 21 -7.12 26.36 -4.26
N ILE A 22 -6.84 26.60 -5.55
CA ILE A 22 -6.53 25.54 -6.50
C ILE A 22 -5.22 24.83 -6.13
N ALA A 23 -4.20 25.55 -5.69
CA ALA A 23 -2.91 24.98 -5.30
C ALA A 23 -2.98 24.12 -4.02
N LEU A 24 -3.87 24.47 -3.09
CA LEU A 24 -4.06 23.75 -1.83
C LEU A 24 -5.12 22.64 -1.93
N ALA A 25 -6.01 22.70 -2.93
CA ALA A 25 -7.11 21.75 -3.08
C ALA A 25 -6.67 20.27 -3.12
N PRO A 26 -5.60 19.88 -3.83
CA PRO A 26 -5.15 18.46 -3.84
C PRO A 26 -4.75 17.96 -2.47
N SER A 27 -4.06 18.78 -1.67
CA SER A 27 -3.59 18.36 -0.34
C SER A 27 -4.71 18.34 0.71
N ILE A 28 -5.75 19.15 0.51
CA ILE A 28 -6.90 19.20 1.44
C ILE A 28 -7.89 18.06 1.15
N THR A 29 -7.92 17.56 -0.08
CA THR A 29 -8.91 16.54 -0.51
C THR A 29 -8.38 15.13 -0.55
N GLN A 30 -7.08 14.89 -0.32
CA GLN A 30 -6.51 13.55 -0.31
C GLN A 30 -7.07 12.73 0.86
N GLY A 31 -7.28 11.43 0.61
CA GLY A 31 -7.54 10.46 1.64
C GLY A 31 -6.27 9.72 2.04
N THR A 32 -6.30 8.99 3.13
CA THR A 32 -5.19 8.16 3.59
C THR A 32 -5.58 6.70 3.56
N ILE A 33 -4.74 5.85 2.98
CA ILE A 33 -4.88 4.41 3.04
C ILE A 33 -3.72 3.80 3.81
N LYS A 34 -4.01 2.87 4.71
CA LYS A 34 -3.02 2.07 5.40
C LYS A 34 -3.15 0.61 4.98
N VAL A 35 -2.02 -0.03 4.77
CA VAL A 35 -1.96 -1.44 4.42
C VAL A 35 -1.27 -2.19 5.54
N HIS A 36 -1.98 -3.17 6.07
CA HIS A 36 -1.50 -4.04 7.12
C HIS A 36 -1.32 -5.45 6.55
N ILE A 37 -0.27 -6.14 6.97
CA ILE A 37 -0.04 -7.54 6.58
C ILE A 37 0.13 -8.39 7.83
N TYR A 38 -0.42 -9.59 7.75
CA TYR A 38 -0.23 -10.65 8.69
C TYR A 38 0.11 -11.95 7.95
N GLY A 39 1.24 -12.57 8.29
CA GLY A 39 1.69 -13.79 7.65
C GLY A 39 1.34 -15.05 8.46
N LEU A 40 0.98 -16.10 7.75
CA LEU A 40 0.76 -17.44 8.29
C LEU A 40 1.67 -18.45 7.57
N THR A 41 2.46 -19.18 8.31
CA THR A 41 3.24 -20.32 7.79
C THR A 41 2.43 -21.60 7.84
N LYS A 42 2.56 -22.44 6.83
CA LYS A 42 1.92 -23.75 6.80
C LYS A 42 2.69 -24.84 7.54
N ALA A 43 4.00 -24.90 7.33
CA ALA A 43 4.84 -25.97 7.85
C ALA A 43 5.64 -25.55 9.09
N GLY A 44 5.87 -24.25 9.28
CA GLY A 44 6.64 -23.72 10.39
C GLY A 44 8.12 -24.05 10.31
N VAL A 45 8.65 -24.18 9.10
CA VAL A 45 10.08 -24.47 8.84
C VAL A 45 10.91 -23.20 8.92
N ILE A 46 10.31 -22.06 8.52
CA ILE A 46 10.96 -20.74 8.54
C ILE A 46 10.66 -20.09 9.89
N ASP A 47 11.70 -19.64 10.59
CA ASP A 47 11.57 -18.92 11.85
C ASP A 47 11.19 -17.46 11.63
N HIS A 48 11.79 -16.80 10.62
CA HIS A 48 11.54 -15.42 10.22
C HIS A 48 11.55 -15.27 8.71
N LEU A 49 10.66 -14.46 8.19
CA LEU A 49 10.60 -14.12 6.76
C LEU A 49 10.65 -12.60 6.59
N TYR A 50 11.85 -12.09 6.37
CA TYR A 50 12.08 -10.67 6.12
C TYR A 50 11.79 -10.31 4.67
N VAL A 51 10.89 -9.36 4.46
CA VAL A 51 10.43 -8.92 3.15
C VAL A 51 10.49 -7.42 3.06
N LYS A 52 10.88 -6.91 1.89
CA LYS A 52 10.80 -5.50 1.53
C LYS A 52 9.86 -5.33 0.35
N PHE A 53 8.89 -4.42 0.46
CA PHE A 53 8.06 -4.01 -0.65
C PHE A 53 8.64 -2.75 -1.28
N THR A 54 8.60 -2.65 -2.61
CA THR A 54 9.14 -1.49 -3.36
C THR A 54 8.05 -0.60 -3.91
N THR A 55 6.96 -1.18 -4.32
CA THR A 55 5.86 -0.46 -4.96
C THR A 55 4.55 -1.06 -4.50
N LEU A 56 3.62 -0.18 -4.16
CA LEU A 56 2.23 -0.51 -3.95
C LEU A 56 1.43 0.09 -5.08
N GLU A 57 0.51 -0.67 -5.64
CA GLU A 57 -0.43 -0.18 -6.63
C GLU A 57 -1.85 -0.44 -6.15
N PHE A 58 -2.69 0.57 -6.28
CA PHE A 58 -4.12 0.48 -6.00
C PHE A 58 -4.90 0.61 -7.30
N HIS A 59 -5.86 -0.26 -7.52
CA HIS A 59 -6.75 -0.16 -8.66
C HIS A 59 -7.98 0.67 -8.29
N THR A 60 -8.24 1.71 -9.09
CA THR A 60 -9.42 2.56 -8.93
C THR A 60 -10.60 1.96 -9.69
N TYR A 61 -11.71 1.78 -9.00
CA TYR A 61 -12.96 1.32 -9.60
C TYR A 61 -13.61 2.43 -10.42
N GLY A 62 -13.88 2.17 -11.70
CA GLY A 62 -14.58 3.12 -12.56
C GLY A 62 -14.41 2.81 -14.04
N PHE A 63 -15.20 3.52 -14.87
CA PHE A 63 -15.07 3.52 -16.33
C PHE A 63 -14.58 4.90 -16.78
N GLY A 64 -13.52 4.95 -17.60
CA GLY A 64 -13.05 6.20 -18.21
C GLY A 64 -11.71 6.72 -17.67
N PHE A 65 -11.49 8.04 -17.80
CA PHE A 65 -10.24 8.72 -17.48
C PHE A 65 -9.94 8.79 -15.97
N GLY A 66 -9.81 7.74 -15.29
CA GLY A 66 -9.51 7.71 -13.85
C GLY A 66 -9.53 6.29 -13.31
N ALA A 67 -9.99 5.35 -14.14
CA ALA A 67 -9.90 3.94 -13.81
C ALA A 67 -8.50 3.41 -14.14
N GLY A 68 -7.92 2.64 -13.25
CA GLY A 68 -6.62 2.01 -13.49
C GLY A 68 -5.78 1.87 -12.24
N TRP A 69 -4.54 1.44 -12.45
CA TRP A 69 -3.58 1.26 -11.38
C TRP A 69 -2.89 2.58 -11.05
N VAL A 70 -2.91 2.94 -9.78
CA VAL A 70 -2.22 4.10 -9.22
C VAL A 70 -1.07 3.57 -8.37
N SER A 71 0.16 3.90 -8.77
CA SER A 71 1.35 3.50 -8.03
C SER A 71 1.63 4.48 -6.90
N VAL A 72 1.91 3.93 -5.73
CA VAL A 72 2.38 4.66 -4.57
C VAL A 72 3.81 4.23 -4.31
N ASN A 73 4.75 5.13 -4.59
CA ASN A 73 6.17 4.90 -4.35
C ASN A 73 6.48 5.29 -2.90
N GLU A 74 6.33 4.38 -1.98
CA GLU A 74 6.80 4.54 -0.61
C GLU A 74 7.95 3.58 -0.34
N THR A 75 8.95 4.08 0.39
CA THR A 75 10.01 3.21 0.92
C THR A 75 9.44 2.46 2.11
N THR A 76 9.05 1.21 1.88
CA THR A 76 8.57 0.39 2.99
C THR A 76 9.73 -0.07 3.87
N PRO A 77 9.52 -0.20 5.17
CA PRO A 77 10.50 -0.86 6.04
C PRO A 77 10.64 -2.33 5.65
N ILE A 78 11.74 -2.94 6.06
CA ILE A 78 11.83 -4.41 6.04
C ILE A 78 10.92 -4.92 7.15
N ILE A 79 9.99 -5.79 6.80
CA ILE A 79 9.05 -6.39 7.74
C ILE A 79 9.29 -7.88 7.86
N ASP A 80 9.04 -8.42 9.03
CA ASP A 80 9.01 -9.85 9.28
C ASP A 80 7.58 -10.35 9.12
N LEU A 81 7.33 -11.17 8.13
CA LEU A 81 5.99 -11.73 7.87
C LEU A 81 5.60 -12.84 8.85
N ILE A 82 6.56 -13.41 9.59
CA ILE A 82 6.28 -14.41 10.62
C ILE A 82 6.24 -13.71 11.99
N PRO A 83 5.05 -13.47 12.54
CA PRO A 83 4.96 -12.83 13.85
C PRO A 83 5.50 -13.76 14.94
N ILE A 84 6.18 -13.19 15.91
CA ILE A 84 6.50 -13.87 17.14
C ILE A 84 5.18 -14.36 17.78
N PRO A 85 5.08 -15.62 18.24
CA PRO A 85 3.82 -16.22 18.72
C PRO A 85 3.07 -15.42 19.79
N THR A 86 3.74 -14.48 20.45
CA THR A 86 3.15 -13.62 21.49
C THR A 86 2.62 -12.27 20.96
N GLN A 87 2.85 -11.95 19.69
CA GLN A 87 2.48 -10.66 19.10
C GLN A 87 1.72 -10.88 17.79
N PHE A 88 0.46 -11.25 17.88
CA PHE A 88 -0.44 -11.37 16.71
C PHE A 88 -0.92 -10.00 16.20
N LEU A 89 -0.01 -9.03 16.07
CA LEU A 89 -0.39 -7.71 15.58
C LEU A 89 -0.05 -7.58 14.09
N PRO A 90 -1.02 -7.16 13.26
CA PRO A 90 -0.77 -6.84 11.87
C PRO A 90 0.30 -5.77 11.74
N GLN A 91 1.27 -5.98 10.87
CA GLN A 91 2.33 -5.01 10.63
C GLN A 91 1.88 -4.01 9.56
N ILE A 92 2.13 -2.73 9.79
CA ILE A 92 1.88 -1.68 8.78
C ILE A 92 2.99 -1.75 7.74
N VAL A 93 2.59 -2.06 6.51
CA VAL A 93 3.49 -2.11 5.36
C VAL A 93 3.64 -0.74 4.74
N ALA A 94 2.54 -0.02 4.62
CA ALA A 94 2.50 1.31 4.03
C ALA A 94 1.39 2.16 4.60
N SER A 95 1.62 3.47 4.56
CA SER A 95 0.61 4.49 4.81
C SER A 95 0.75 5.56 3.75
N ALA A 96 -0.21 5.68 2.85
CA ALA A 96 -0.13 6.52 1.67
C ALA A 96 -1.28 7.50 1.57
N GLN A 97 -0.97 8.69 1.04
CA GLN A 97 -2.01 9.62 0.61
C GLN A 97 -2.43 9.30 -0.81
N ILE A 98 -3.73 9.15 -1.02
CA ILE A 98 -4.32 8.79 -2.30
C ILE A 98 -5.50 9.70 -2.65
N THR A 99 -5.80 9.79 -3.93
CA THR A 99 -6.98 10.52 -4.41
C THR A 99 -8.26 9.89 -3.85
N PRO A 100 -9.24 10.68 -3.38
CA PRO A 100 -10.52 10.14 -2.96
C PRO A 100 -11.19 9.36 -4.10
N GLY A 101 -11.80 8.23 -3.76
CA GLY A 101 -12.41 7.37 -4.76
C GLY A 101 -12.77 6.01 -4.19
N ARG A 102 -13.15 5.10 -5.08
CA ARG A 102 -13.40 3.71 -4.74
C ARG A 102 -12.29 2.84 -5.30
N TYR A 103 -11.73 2.03 -4.45
CA TYR A 103 -10.64 1.12 -4.77
C TYR A 103 -11.14 -0.32 -4.67
N ASP A 104 -10.72 -1.19 -5.59
CA ASP A 104 -11.19 -2.57 -5.69
C ASP A 104 -10.09 -3.62 -5.73
N ALA A 105 -8.83 -3.21 -5.88
CA ALA A 105 -7.71 -4.13 -5.81
C ALA A 105 -6.41 -3.44 -5.35
N ILE A 106 -5.48 -4.25 -4.85
CA ILE A 106 -4.12 -3.86 -4.48
C ILE A 106 -3.12 -4.84 -5.09
N ARG A 107 -1.93 -4.34 -5.43
CA ARG A 107 -0.74 -5.10 -5.76
C ARG A 107 0.43 -4.61 -4.92
N LEU A 108 1.18 -5.56 -4.38
CA LEU A 108 2.41 -5.29 -3.65
C LEU A 108 3.55 -6.03 -4.33
N PHE A 109 4.55 -5.27 -4.74
CA PHE A 109 5.75 -5.81 -5.38
C PHE A 109 6.82 -6.00 -4.34
N MET A 110 7.25 -7.24 -4.16
CA MET A 110 8.31 -7.61 -3.22
C MET A 110 9.67 -7.54 -3.89
N THR A 111 10.66 -7.12 -3.10
CA THR A 111 12.08 -7.25 -3.45
C THR A 111 12.84 -7.78 -2.25
N ASN A 112 13.93 -8.50 -2.48
CA ASN A 112 14.87 -8.93 -1.44
C ASN A 112 14.18 -9.61 -0.26
N SER A 113 13.70 -10.82 -0.46
CA SER A 113 13.17 -11.66 0.62
C SER A 113 14.29 -12.54 1.20
N THR A 114 14.39 -12.59 2.52
CA THR A 114 15.35 -13.44 3.24
C THR A 114 14.63 -14.24 4.30
N ALA A 115 14.73 -15.54 4.23
CA ALA A 115 14.24 -16.44 5.27
C ALA A 115 15.35 -16.76 6.27
N LEU A 116 14.99 -16.83 7.56
CA LEU A 116 15.83 -17.38 8.61
C LEU A 116 15.29 -18.76 8.97
N ILE A 117 16.17 -19.76 8.91
CA ILE A 117 15.85 -21.15 9.22
C ILE A 117 16.92 -21.63 10.21
N GLY A 118 16.57 -21.72 11.50
CA GLY A 118 17.57 -21.90 12.56
C GLY A 118 18.58 -20.77 12.56
N ALA A 119 19.85 -21.06 12.30
CA ALA A 119 20.92 -20.07 12.19
C ALA A 119 21.26 -19.68 10.72
N ALA A 120 20.57 -20.23 9.74
CA ALA A 120 20.88 -20.03 8.33
C ALA A 120 20.03 -18.92 7.71
N HIS A 121 20.68 -17.98 7.04
CA HIS A 121 20.04 -16.96 6.21
C HIS A 121 19.94 -17.47 4.77
N VAL A 122 18.73 -17.61 4.26
CA VAL A 122 18.44 -18.06 2.91
C VAL A 122 17.82 -16.94 2.11
N SER A 123 18.53 -16.45 1.09
CA SER A 123 17.98 -15.48 0.16
C SER A 123 16.99 -16.16 -0.79
N LEU A 124 15.80 -15.62 -0.87
CA LEU A 124 14.75 -16.12 -1.75
C LEU A 124 14.85 -15.44 -3.11
N SER A 125 15.06 -16.23 -4.16
CA SER A 125 15.18 -15.71 -5.52
C SER A 125 13.83 -15.37 -6.16
N ASN A 126 12.74 -15.88 -5.62
CA ASN A 126 11.40 -15.58 -6.08
C ASN A 126 10.85 -14.36 -5.34
N THR A 127 10.49 -13.32 -6.10
CA THR A 127 9.86 -12.10 -5.59
C THR A 127 8.44 -12.02 -6.14
N PRO A 128 7.49 -12.77 -5.56
CA PRO A 128 6.12 -12.77 -6.07
C PRO A 128 5.46 -11.41 -5.87
N THR A 129 4.55 -11.08 -6.78
CA THR A 129 3.63 -9.97 -6.59
C THR A 129 2.42 -10.48 -5.80
N LEU A 130 2.15 -9.87 -4.65
CA LEU A 130 0.93 -10.13 -3.90
C LEU A 130 -0.19 -9.28 -4.49
N SER A 131 -1.34 -9.89 -4.75
CA SER A 131 -2.52 -9.16 -5.23
C SER A 131 -3.75 -9.59 -4.46
N ALA A 132 -4.63 -8.64 -4.20
CA ALA A 132 -5.90 -8.87 -3.50
C ALA A 132 -6.99 -7.98 -4.06
N ASN A 133 -8.22 -8.52 -4.09
CA ASN A 133 -9.41 -7.77 -4.45
C ASN A 133 -10.20 -7.42 -3.18
N PHE A 134 -10.77 -6.22 -3.15
CA PHE A 134 -11.59 -5.72 -2.05
C PHE A 134 -12.53 -4.63 -2.58
N THR A 135 -13.27 -4.00 -1.70
CA THR A 135 -14.02 -2.78 -2.03
C THR A 135 -13.86 -1.79 -0.90
N LEU A 136 -13.19 -0.67 -1.17
CA LEU A 136 -12.89 0.36 -0.18
C LEU A 136 -13.18 1.74 -0.75
N PRO A 137 -14.23 2.44 -0.29
CA PRO A 137 -14.44 3.84 -0.59
C PRO A 137 -13.57 4.70 0.32
N ILE A 138 -12.80 5.62 -0.27
CA ILE A 138 -12.00 6.61 0.44
C ILE A 138 -12.61 7.99 0.19
N PRO A 139 -13.29 8.59 1.17
CA PRO A 139 -13.81 9.95 1.04
C PRO A 139 -12.68 10.99 1.12
N PRO A 140 -12.93 12.23 0.70
CA PRO A 140 -12.00 13.34 0.92
C PRO A 140 -11.66 13.47 2.40
N ASN A 141 -10.37 13.60 2.71
CA ASN A 141 -9.82 13.60 4.07
C ASN A 141 -10.18 12.36 4.91
N GLY A 142 -10.65 11.30 4.25
CA GLY A 142 -11.03 10.05 4.91
C GLY A 142 -9.85 9.10 5.07
N PHE A 143 -10.12 8.02 5.79
CA PHE A 143 -9.16 6.94 6.04
C PHE A 143 -9.75 5.63 5.55
N GLY A 144 -8.87 4.71 5.20
CA GLY A 144 -9.20 3.33 4.94
C GLY A 144 -8.04 2.43 5.30
N ASP A 145 -8.36 1.32 5.92
CA ASP A 145 -7.38 0.30 6.27
C ASP A 145 -7.64 -0.97 5.45
N VAL A 146 -6.58 -1.52 4.88
CA VAL A 146 -6.60 -2.81 4.19
C VAL A 146 -5.74 -3.78 4.97
N LEU A 147 -6.34 -4.86 5.44
CA LEU A 147 -5.64 -5.95 6.10
C LEU A 147 -5.53 -7.14 5.15
N LEU A 148 -4.30 -7.56 4.88
CA LEU A 148 -3.98 -8.71 4.06
C LEU A 148 -3.48 -9.86 4.94
N LEU A 149 -4.19 -10.97 4.91
CA LEU A 149 -3.73 -12.22 5.49
C LEU A 149 -2.99 -13.00 4.40
N VAL A 150 -1.71 -13.24 4.61
CA VAL A 150 -0.83 -13.89 3.64
C VAL A 150 -0.43 -15.24 4.18
N SER A 151 -0.68 -16.30 3.42
CA SER A 151 -0.20 -17.64 3.71
C SER A 151 0.99 -17.99 2.84
N PHE A 152 2.00 -18.64 3.41
CA PHE A 152 3.13 -19.15 2.68
C PHE A 152 3.38 -20.63 3.00
N ASP A 153 3.69 -21.35 1.93
CA ASP A 153 4.07 -22.77 2.02
C ASP A 153 5.58 -22.85 2.04
N ASP A 154 6.11 -23.14 3.21
CA ASP A 154 7.54 -23.22 3.50
C ASP A 154 8.06 -24.68 3.56
N SER A 155 7.21 -25.67 3.27
CA SER A 155 7.54 -27.09 3.37
C SER A 155 8.70 -27.54 2.46
N LEU A 156 8.87 -26.87 1.32
CA LEU A 156 9.91 -27.21 0.33
C LEU A 156 11.11 -26.26 0.35
N VAL A 157 11.12 -25.22 1.18
CA VAL A 157 12.15 -24.17 1.16
C VAL A 157 13.54 -24.70 1.47
N LEU A 158 13.67 -25.70 2.33
CA LEU A 158 14.96 -26.33 2.64
C LEU A 158 15.56 -27.05 1.42
N ALA A 159 14.73 -27.68 0.59
CA ALA A 159 15.18 -28.38 -0.61
C ALA A 159 15.36 -27.42 -1.81
N ASN A 160 14.54 -26.38 -1.89
CA ASN A 160 14.55 -25.41 -2.98
C ASN A 160 14.04 -24.04 -2.48
N PRO A 161 14.94 -23.08 -2.22
CA PRO A 161 14.53 -21.73 -1.77
C PRO A 161 13.61 -20.98 -2.75
N ALA A 162 13.63 -21.35 -4.04
CA ALA A 162 12.73 -20.77 -5.04
C ALA A 162 11.30 -21.34 -4.97
N ALA A 163 11.07 -22.41 -4.20
CA ALA A 163 9.76 -23.05 -4.08
C ALA A 163 8.83 -22.35 -3.08
N LEU A 164 9.27 -21.30 -2.40
CA LEU A 164 8.39 -20.53 -1.50
C LEU A 164 7.22 -19.95 -2.30
N SER A 165 6.02 -20.39 -1.96
CA SER A 165 4.78 -19.87 -2.51
C SER A 165 4.11 -18.97 -1.48
N ILE A 166 3.80 -17.73 -1.88
CA ILE A 166 3.14 -16.74 -1.04
C ILE A 166 1.83 -16.35 -1.70
N GLN A 167 0.74 -16.42 -0.94
CA GLN A 167 -0.60 -16.10 -1.44
C GLN A 167 -1.38 -15.28 -0.42
N VAL A 168 -2.16 -14.32 -0.91
CA VAL A 168 -3.15 -13.65 -0.08
C VAL A 168 -4.35 -14.57 0.06
N VAL A 169 -4.66 -14.97 1.29
CA VAL A 169 -5.76 -15.89 1.58
C VAL A 169 -7.01 -15.18 2.07
N GLN A 170 -6.87 -14.00 2.63
CA GLN A 170 -7.99 -13.18 3.08
C GLN A 170 -7.65 -11.69 2.99
N THR A 171 -8.64 -10.89 2.65
CA THR A 171 -8.57 -9.44 2.65
C THR A 171 -9.74 -8.88 3.45
N SER A 172 -9.46 -7.98 4.37
CA SER A 172 -10.47 -7.22 5.12
C SER A 172 -10.24 -5.74 4.91
N VAL A 173 -11.29 -4.96 4.93
CA VAL A 173 -11.26 -3.49 4.87
C VAL A 173 -12.04 -2.90 6.03
N VAL A 174 -11.53 -1.80 6.59
CA VAL A 174 -12.12 -1.08 7.74
C VAL A 174 -12.16 0.42 7.45
#